data_5ca60a65a53d73fa8e76d5bfa1bbf3a2
#
_entry.id   5ca60a65a53d73fa8e76d5bfa1bbf3a2
#
_cell.length_a   1.000
_cell.length_b   1.000
_cell.length_c   1.000
_cell.angle_alpha   90.00
_cell.angle_beta   90.00
_cell.angle_gamma   90.00
#
_symmetry.space_group_name_H-M   'P 1'
#
loop_
_entity.id
_entity.type
_entity.pdbx_description
1 polymer ?
#
loop_
_entity_poly.entity_id
_entity_poly.type
_entity_poly.pdbx_seq_one_letter_code
_entity_poly.pdbx_strand_id
1 'polypeptide(L)'
;CALPIFVTVIAGMLDAPLWAELLAGFVFAIVIAVISLLVRPRSAGASKPVDIMLQHVDAVSIAVLLTPFAKIGGQKGAKRRGSDLSDDEELEKIQIEQGRATIDRLVEANDFDPEVSEMLRNVLTLSETLTREIMVPRTDMICIERDETLENMLKLCSRSGFSRVPVIGDDVDDLVGVAYLKDAVRATAFNHAAMTREVESIVRDPMLVPESKPVDDLFHQMQRTRQHVAIVVDEYGGIAGMVTIEDAIEQIVGELEDEHDRTQHADPERIGDKKWSMPARTPIADLEEIFEIDIDEDDVDTVYGLLTKLLGRVPIVGSSAVTRGLRMTAVDSAGRRKKVSTIVVEPAHVEGVDETETRNEEHADDAEKASDNDKDSKDKHD
;
A
#
# COMPACT_ATOMS: atom_id res chain seq x y z
N CYS A 1 -0.91 -48.11 -30.25
CA CYS A 1 -0.05 -49.28 -30.59
C CYS A 1 -0.84 -50.56 -30.90
N ALA A 2 -2.14 -50.67 -30.57
CA ALA A 2 -2.93 -51.89 -30.81
C ALA A 2 -3.51 -52.02 -32.23
N LEU A 3 -3.77 -50.88 -32.91
CA LEU A 3 -4.39 -50.86 -34.23
C LEU A 3 -3.53 -51.51 -35.36
N PRO A 4 -2.20 -51.23 -35.45
CA PRO A 4 -1.39 -51.93 -36.48
C PRO A 4 -1.28 -53.45 -36.25
N ILE A 5 -1.32 -53.91 -34.99
CA ILE A 5 -1.34 -55.34 -34.66
C ILE A 5 -2.66 -55.98 -35.11
N PHE A 6 -3.78 -55.26 -35.00
CA PHE A 6 -5.09 -55.76 -35.46
C PHE A 6 -5.16 -55.89 -36.99
N VAL A 7 -4.51 -54.98 -37.73
CA VAL A 7 -4.42 -55.04 -39.19
C VAL A 7 -3.54 -56.19 -39.64
N THR A 8 -2.42 -56.50 -38.96
CA THR A 8 -1.58 -57.66 -39.26
C THR A 8 -2.26 -58.96 -38.96
N VAL A 9 -3.06 -59.02 -37.87
CA VAL A 9 -3.87 -60.21 -37.55
C VAL A 9 -4.96 -60.47 -38.59
N ILE A 10 -5.64 -59.44 -39.08
CA ILE A 10 -6.66 -59.63 -40.17
C ILE A 10 -5.98 -59.96 -41.47
N ALA A 11 -4.81 -59.45 -41.82
CA ALA A 11 -4.08 -59.81 -43.00
C ALA A 11 -3.59 -61.28 -42.96
N GLY A 12 -3.21 -61.81 -41.76
CA GLY A 12 -2.86 -63.21 -41.56
C GLY A 12 -4.03 -64.19 -41.74
N MET A 13 -5.27 -63.70 -41.57
CA MET A 13 -6.46 -64.51 -41.88
C MET A 13 -6.75 -64.66 -43.39
N LEU A 14 -6.07 -63.90 -44.24
CA LEU A 14 -6.25 -63.88 -45.71
C LEU A 14 -5.16 -64.64 -46.50
N ASP A 15 -4.35 -65.49 -45.83
CA ASP A 15 -3.24 -66.29 -46.42
C ASP A 15 -2.20 -65.44 -47.25
N ALA A 16 -2.00 -64.19 -46.85
CA ALA A 16 -1.04 -63.29 -47.49
C ALA A 16 0.40 -63.64 -47.07
N PRO A 17 1.41 -63.49 -47.96
CA PRO A 17 2.80 -63.75 -47.58
C PRO A 17 3.27 -62.74 -46.53
N LEU A 18 4.09 -63.13 -45.52
CA LEU A 18 4.51 -62.40 -44.36
C LEU A 18 5.04 -61.00 -44.70
N TRP A 19 5.70 -60.76 -45.82
CA TRP A 19 6.20 -59.45 -46.26
C TRP A 19 5.05 -58.47 -46.60
N ALA A 20 3.90 -58.96 -47.12
CA ALA A 20 2.72 -58.18 -47.43
C ALA A 20 2.01 -57.71 -46.17
N GLU A 21 1.96 -58.55 -45.14
CA GLU A 21 1.38 -58.26 -43.81
C GLU A 21 2.19 -57.11 -43.10
N LEU A 22 3.55 -57.23 -43.13
CA LEU A 22 4.43 -56.21 -42.56
C LEU A 22 4.32 -54.89 -43.34
N LEU A 23 4.20 -54.94 -44.66
CA LEU A 23 4.06 -53.77 -45.48
C LEU A 23 2.72 -53.03 -45.26
N ALA A 24 1.62 -53.81 -45.11
CA ALA A 24 0.29 -53.27 -44.81
C ALA A 24 0.26 -52.62 -43.41
N GLY A 25 0.86 -53.24 -42.42
CA GLY A 25 1.00 -52.69 -41.08
C GLY A 25 1.83 -51.38 -41.04
N PHE A 26 2.90 -51.35 -41.81
CA PHE A 26 3.78 -50.15 -41.90
C PHE A 26 3.09 -48.97 -42.61
N VAL A 27 2.40 -49.24 -43.75
CA VAL A 27 1.62 -48.19 -44.45
C VAL A 27 0.51 -47.66 -43.58
N PHE A 28 -0.20 -48.52 -42.83
CA PHE A 28 -1.26 -48.10 -41.92
C PHE A 28 -0.72 -47.26 -40.76
N ALA A 29 0.44 -47.61 -40.20
CA ALA A 29 1.10 -46.80 -39.17
C ALA A 29 1.49 -45.42 -39.67
N ILE A 30 2.01 -45.32 -40.92
CA ILE A 30 2.32 -44.05 -41.54
C ILE A 30 1.07 -43.21 -41.75
N VAL A 31 -0.04 -43.80 -42.22
CA VAL A 31 -1.30 -43.08 -42.41
C VAL A 31 -1.83 -42.50 -41.09
N ILE A 32 -1.80 -43.28 -40.00
CA ILE A 32 -2.18 -42.77 -38.68
C ILE A 32 -1.27 -41.67 -38.19
N ALA A 33 0.05 -41.80 -38.38
CA ALA A 33 1.00 -40.78 -38.01
C ALA A 33 0.77 -39.47 -38.79
N VAL A 34 0.48 -39.54 -40.09
CA VAL A 34 0.17 -38.39 -40.93
C VAL A 34 -1.17 -37.74 -40.50
N ILE A 35 -2.19 -38.53 -40.24
CA ILE A 35 -3.47 -38.02 -39.74
C ILE A 35 -3.28 -37.32 -38.35
N SER A 36 -2.49 -37.91 -37.46
CA SER A 36 -2.18 -37.32 -36.16
C SER A 36 -1.38 -36.01 -36.26
N LEU A 37 -0.55 -35.84 -37.29
CA LEU A 37 0.19 -34.60 -37.58
C LEU A 37 -0.69 -33.51 -38.24
N LEU A 38 -1.63 -33.94 -39.11
CA LEU A 38 -2.56 -33.03 -39.80
C LEU A 38 -3.67 -32.50 -38.89
N VAL A 39 -4.16 -33.35 -37.99
CA VAL A 39 -5.12 -32.93 -36.97
C VAL A 39 -4.34 -32.36 -35.78
N ARG A 40 -4.28 -31.04 -35.69
CA ARG A 40 -3.69 -30.31 -34.53
C ARG A 40 -4.65 -30.46 -33.32
N PRO A 41 -4.53 -31.50 -32.49
CA PRO A 41 -5.53 -31.76 -31.43
C PRO A 41 -5.56 -30.64 -30.36
N ARG A 42 -4.44 -29.88 -30.20
CA ARG A 42 -4.35 -28.78 -29.26
C ARG A 42 -5.26 -27.59 -29.62
N SER A 43 -5.39 -27.27 -30.89
CA SER A 43 -6.22 -26.13 -31.29
C SER A 43 -7.72 -26.45 -31.35
N ALA A 44 -8.07 -27.71 -31.63
CA ALA A 44 -9.46 -28.17 -31.68
C ALA A 44 -10.02 -28.40 -30.25
N GLY A 45 -9.22 -28.98 -29.35
CA GLY A 45 -9.62 -29.24 -27.97
C GLY A 45 -9.79 -27.99 -27.09
N ALA A 46 -9.06 -26.91 -27.39
CA ALA A 46 -9.11 -25.66 -26.63
C ALA A 46 -10.37 -24.82 -26.92
N SER A 47 -10.96 -24.94 -28.10
CA SER A 47 -12.10 -24.11 -28.50
C SER A 47 -13.49 -24.68 -28.10
N LYS A 48 -13.65 -25.99 -28.09
CA LYS A 48 -14.95 -26.63 -27.74
C LYS A 48 -14.76 -28.06 -27.16
N PRO A 49 -14.22 -28.20 -25.95
CA PRO A 49 -13.89 -29.52 -25.40
C PRO A 49 -15.10 -30.42 -25.16
N VAL A 50 -16.24 -29.83 -24.75
CA VAL A 50 -17.47 -30.57 -24.42
C VAL A 50 -18.17 -31.08 -25.67
N ASP A 51 -18.24 -30.30 -26.73
CA ASP A 51 -18.88 -30.69 -27.99
C ASP A 51 -18.12 -31.82 -28.68
N ILE A 52 -16.79 -31.81 -28.64
CA ILE A 52 -15.93 -32.86 -29.19
C ILE A 52 -16.07 -34.15 -28.38
N MET A 53 -16.15 -34.07 -27.04
CA MET A 53 -16.40 -35.24 -26.20
C MET A 53 -17.77 -35.84 -26.46
N LEU A 54 -18.82 -35.04 -26.60
CA LEU A 54 -20.18 -35.54 -26.89
C LEU A 54 -20.31 -36.16 -28.27
N GLN A 55 -19.61 -35.62 -29.28
CA GLN A 55 -19.63 -36.18 -30.66
C GLN A 55 -18.89 -37.53 -30.81
N HIS A 56 -17.93 -37.81 -29.88
CA HIS A 56 -17.09 -39.01 -29.95
C HIS A 56 -17.17 -39.87 -28.68
N VAL A 57 -18.33 -39.90 -28.02
CA VAL A 57 -18.57 -40.70 -26.79
C VAL A 57 -18.17 -42.16 -26.95
N ASP A 58 -18.45 -42.77 -28.11
CA ASP A 58 -18.08 -44.16 -28.38
C ASP A 58 -16.56 -44.34 -28.44
N ALA A 59 -15.82 -43.38 -29.06
CA ALA A 59 -14.36 -43.45 -29.15
C ALA A 59 -13.69 -43.20 -27.78
N VAL A 60 -14.26 -42.32 -26.97
CA VAL A 60 -13.80 -42.05 -25.60
C VAL A 60 -14.06 -43.26 -24.70
N SER A 61 -15.22 -43.92 -24.84
CA SER A 61 -15.55 -45.12 -24.08
C SER A 61 -14.60 -46.29 -24.39
N ILE A 62 -14.20 -46.44 -25.65
CA ILE A 62 -13.20 -47.44 -26.06
C ILE A 62 -11.81 -47.07 -25.52
N ALA A 63 -11.43 -45.81 -25.54
CA ALA A 63 -10.16 -45.34 -25.00
C ALA A 63 -10.07 -45.55 -23.47
N VAL A 64 -11.15 -45.28 -22.73
CA VAL A 64 -11.25 -45.54 -21.29
C VAL A 64 -11.18 -47.03 -20.97
N LEU A 65 -11.79 -47.88 -21.77
CA LEU A 65 -11.74 -49.36 -21.59
C LEU A 65 -10.32 -49.91 -21.79
N LEU A 66 -9.49 -49.25 -22.64
CA LEU A 66 -8.11 -49.65 -22.94
C LEU A 66 -7.06 -49.07 -21.98
N THR A 67 -7.43 -48.08 -21.12
CA THR A 67 -6.51 -47.46 -20.18
C THR A 67 -5.84 -48.41 -19.17
N PRO A 68 -6.47 -49.51 -18.66
CA PRO A 68 -5.78 -50.40 -17.76
C PRO A 68 -4.58 -51.13 -18.43
N PHE A 69 -4.64 -51.35 -19.76
CA PHE A 69 -3.51 -51.92 -20.49
C PHE A 69 -2.36 -50.96 -20.77
N ALA A 70 -2.62 -49.64 -20.85
CA ALA A 70 -1.60 -48.65 -21.01
C ALA A 70 -0.74 -48.43 -19.73
N LYS A 71 -1.31 -48.72 -18.56
CA LYS A 71 -0.59 -48.63 -17.27
C LYS A 71 0.46 -49.73 -17.05
N ILE A 72 0.40 -50.84 -17.74
CA ILE A 72 1.35 -51.96 -17.56
C ILE A 72 2.71 -51.69 -18.24
N GLY A 73 2.77 -50.77 -19.20
CA GLY A 73 4.01 -50.45 -19.95
C GLY A 73 4.79 -49.24 -19.48
N GLY A 74 4.26 -48.43 -18.55
CA GLY A 74 4.72 -47.06 -18.29
C GLY A 74 5.39 -46.77 -16.94
N GLN A 75 5.72 -47.79 -16.14
CA GLN A 75 6.31 -47.53 -14.82
C GLN A 75 7.81 -47.84 -14.79
N LYS A 76 8.60 -47.05 -15.54
CA LYS A 76 10.03 -46.89 -15.32
C LYS A 76 10.41 -45.41 -15.38
N GLY A 77 10.43 -44.82 -14.19
CA GLY A 77 11.42 -43.82 -13.78
C GLY A 77 11.63 -42.60 -14.65
N ALA A 78 10.68 -41.68 -14.66
CA ALA A 78 11.07 -40.29 -14.80
C ALA A 78 11.41 -39.72 -13.41
N LYS A 79 12.66 -39.88 -13.02
CA LYS A 79 13.27 -39.16 -11.89
C LYS A 79 13.39 -37.74 -12.37
N ARG A 80 12.37 -36.88 -12.08
CA ARG A 80 12.39 -35.46 -12.33
C ARG A 80 13.54 -34.87 -11.50
N ARG A 81 14.55 -34.43 -12.20
CA ARG A 81 15.66 -33.62 -11.68
C ARG A 81 15.28 -32.17 -11.89
N GLY A 82 15.12 -31.43 -10.82
CA GLY A 82 15.41 -30.02 -10.62
C GLY A 82 15.31 -29.08 -11.84
N SER A 83 14.08 -28.67 -12.22
CA SER A 83 13.80 -27.46 -13.00
C SER A 83 12.35 -27.03 -12.81
N ASP A 84 11.69 -27.40 -11.73
CA ASP A 84 10.23 -27.31 -11.60
C ASP A 84 9.70 -26.01 -11.00
N LEU A 85 10.56 -25.07 -10.55
CA LEU A 85 10.10 -23.79 -10.01
C LEU A 85 9.62 -22.83 -11.13
N SER A 86 10.30 -22.84 -12.27
CA SER A 86 9.93 -21.97 -13.40
C SER A 86 8.65 -22.43 -14.14
N ASP A 87 8.42 -23.77 -14.19
CA ASP A 87 7.25 -24.33 -14.86
C ASP A 87 5.97 -24.12 -14.03
N ASP A 88 6.07 -24.13 -12.70
CA ASP A 88 4.92 -23.90 -11.81
C ASP A 88 4.52 -22.41 -11.82
N GLU A 89 5.47 -21.46 -11.81
CA GLU A 89 5.22 -20.03 -11.96
C GLU A 89 4.61 -19.68 -13.33
N GLU A 90 5.06 -20.32 -14.40
CA GLU A 90 4.53 -20.11 -15.76
C GLU A 90 3.10 -20.66 -15.88
N LEU A 91 2.80 -21.80 -15.23
CA LEU A 91 1.46 -22.35 -15.16
C LEU A 91 0.49 -21.47 -14.36
N GLU A 92 0.95 -20.90 -13.28
CA GLU A 92 0.16 -19.98 -12.46
C GLU A 92 -0.20 -18.70 -13.22
N LYS A 93 0.76 -18.08 -13.91
CA LYS A 93 0.52 -16.93 -14.80
C LYS A 93 -0.50 -17.23 -15.88
N ILE A 94 -0.40 -18.40 -16.53
CA ILE A 94 -1.38 -18.83 -17.55
C ILE A 94 -2.77 -18.99 -16.95
N GLN A 95 -2.89 -19.51 -15.72
CA GLN A 95 -4.17 -19.66 -15.05
C GLN A 95 -4.80 -18.30 -14.70
N ILE A 96 -4.00 -17.34 -14.23
CA ILE A 96 -4.45 -15.99 -13.95
C ILE A 96 -4.92 -15.28 -15.23
N GLU A 97 -4.15 -15.38 -16.33
CA GLU A 97 -4.57 -14.81 -17.63
C GLU A 97 -5.87 -15.43 -18.15
N GLN A 98 -6.05 -16.75 -18.00
CA GLN A 98 -7.31 -17.40 -18.36
C GLN A 98 -8.46 -16.97 -17.46
N GLY A 99 -8.20 -16.75 -16.17
CA GLY A 99 -9.14 -16.19 -15.21
C GLY A 99 -9.60 -14.80 -15.65
N ARG A 100 -8.67 -13.88 -15.96
CA ARG A 100 -8.94 -12.54 -16.48
C ARG A 100 -9.80 -12.56 -17.74
N ALA A 101 -9.39 -13.33 -18.75
CA ALA A 101 -10.16 -13.46 -20.00
C ALA A 101 -11.57 -14.03 -19.78
N THR A 102 -11.79 -14.83 -18.76
CA THR A 102 -13.11 -15.37 -18.41
C THR A 102 -13.97 -14.32 -17.72
N ILE A 103 -13.40 -13.55 -16.81
CA ILE A 103 -14.09 -12.43 -16.15
C ILE A 103 -14.47 -11.35 -17.17
N ASP A 104 -13.56 -10.96 -18.07
CA ASP A 104 -13.86 -9.97 -19.10
C ASP A 104 -15.06 -10.40 -19.98
N ARG A 105 -15.13 -11.69 -20.36
CA ARG A 105 -16.27 -12.22 -21.09
C ARG A 105 -17.57 -12.22 -20.28
N LEU A 106 -17.49 -12.48 -18.97
CA LEU A 106 -18.66 -12.47 -18.08
C LEU A 106 -19.16 -11.04 -17.87
N VAL A 107 -18.23 -10.08 -17.73
CA VAL A 107 -18.53 -8.66 -17.64
C VAL A 107 -19.23 -8.16 -18.90
N GLU A 108 -18.67 -8.47 -20.09
CA GLU A 108 -19.26 -8.11 -21.37
C GLU A 108 -20.62 -8.76 -21.62
N ALA A 109 -20.82 -10.02 -21.16
CA ALA A 109 -22.05 -10.77 -21.41
C ALA A 109 -23.22 -10.39 -20.48
N ASN A 110 -22.95 -9.81 -19.29
CA ASN A 110 -23.99 -9.59 -18.27
C ASN A 110 -24.23 -8.12 -17.93
N ASP A 111 -23.60 -7.16 -18.63
CA ASP A 111 -23.80 -5.72 -18.44
C ASP A 111 -23.65 -5.30 -16.95
N PHE A 112 -22.59 -5.81 -16.29
CA PHE A 112 -22.28 -5.45 -14.91
C PHE A 112 -21.94 -3.96 -14.81
N ASP A 113 -22.25 -3.39 -13.66
CA ASP A 113 -21.80 -2.04 -13.30
C ASP A 113 -20.28 -1.92 -13.46
N PRO A 114 -19.77 -0.84 -14.06
CA PRO A 114 -18.32 -0.63 -14.24
C PRO A 114 -17.51 -0.82 -12.96
N GLU A 115 -18.01 -0.33 -11.81
CA GLU A 115 -17.35 -0.47 -10.50
C GLU A 115 -17.21 -1.94 -10.09
N VAL A 116 -18.29 -2.74 -10.26
CA VAL A 116 -18.26 -4.17 -9.95
C VAL A 116 -17.30 -4.91 -10.87
N SER A 117 -17.23 -4.51 -12.13
CA SER A 117 -16.31 -5.08 -13.12
C SER A 117 -14.85 -4.82 -12.75
N GLU A 118 -14.56 -3.62 -12.27
CA GLU A 118 -13.23 -3.24 -11.80
C GLU A 118 -12.84 -4.01 -10.54
N MET A 119 -13.73 -4.11 -9.55
CA MET A 119 -13.49 -4.93 -8.35
C MET A 119 -13.15 -6.39 -8.68
N LEU A 120 -13.85 -6.98 -9.66
CA LEU A 120 -13.58 -8.37 -10.08
C LEU A 120 -12.19 -8.51 -10.71
N ARG A 121 -11.73 -7.53 -11.48
CA ARG A 121 -10.36 -7.51 -12.03
C ARG A 121 -9.33 -7.34 -10.92
N ASN A 122 -9.58 -6.42 -9.99
CA ASN A 122 -8.69 -6.12 -8.87
C ASN A 122 -8.46 -7.34 -7.97
N VAL A 123 -9.49 -8.15 -7.72
CA VAL A 123 -9.34 -9.41 -6.95
C VAL A 123 -8.35 -10.37 -7.62
N LEU A 124 -8.31 -10.44 -8.95
CA LEU A 124 -7.36 -11.32 -9.65
C LEU A 124 -5.91 -10.82 -9.61
N THR A 125 -5.71 -9.49 -9.49
CA THR A 125 -4.37 -8.92 -9.39
C THR A 125 -3.81 -8.96 -7.97
N LEU A 126 -4.67 -9.20 -6.96
CA LEU A 126 -4.29 -9.16 -5.57
C LEU A 126 -3.18 -10.16 -5.20
N SER A 127 -3.17 -11.33 -5.83
CA SER A 127 -2.14 -12.36 -5.64
C SER A 127 -0.79 -12.01 -6.27
N GLU A 128 -0.78 -11.09 -7.25
CA GLU A 128 0.44 -10.60 -7.90
C GLU A 128 1.01 -9.36 -7.19
N THR A 129 0.16 -8.63 -6.45
CA THR A 129 0.56 -7.42 -5.71
C THR A 129 1.32 -7.79 -4.45
N LEU A 130 2.46 -7.18 -4.22
CA LEU A 130 3.28 -7.42 -3.03
C LEU A 130 2.97 -6.43 -1.91
N THR A 131 3.19 -6.84 -0.67
CA THR A 131 2.97 -6.02 0.53
C THR A 131 3.70 -4.67 0.45
N ARG A 132 4.93 -4.62 -0.10
CA ARG A 132 5.70 -3.39 -0.29
C ARG A 132 5.02 -2.35 -1.18
N GLU A 133 4.14 -2.77 -2.09
CA GLU A 133 3.47 -1.87 -3.03
C GLU A 133 2.31 -1.12 -2.39
N ILE A 134 1.73 -1.69 -1.34
CA ILE A 134 0.57 -1.13 -0.63
C ILE A 134 0.90 -0.57 0.75
N MET A 135 2.08 -0.88 1.31
CA MET A 135 2.46 -0.42 2.65
C MET A 135 2.63 1.09 2.74
N VAL A 136 2.49 1.62 3.95
CA VAL A 136 3.01 2.93 4.32
C VAL A 136 4.50 2.77 4.58
N PRO A 137 5.39 3.42 3.82
CA PRO A 137 6.82 3.28 4.04
C PRO A 137 7.24 3.86 5.40
N ARG A 138 8.37 3.40 5.94
CA ARG A 138 8.87 3.79 7.28
C ARG A 138 9.01 5.29 7.46
N THR A 139 9.34 6.03 6.39
CA THR A 139 9.47 7.48 6.39
C THR A 139 8.15 8.22 6.61
N ASP A 140 7.03 7.59 6.25
CA ASP A 140 5.68 8.12 6.34
C ASP A 140 4.92 7.58 7.56
N MET A 141 5.54 6.68 8.36
CA MET A 141 4.91 6.11 9.54
C MET A 141 4.79 7.15 10.66
N ILE A 142 3.58 7.24 11.23
CA ILE A 142 3.35 8.00 12.46
C ILE A 142 3.53 7.04 13.63
N CYS A 143 4.60 7.24 14.38
CA CYS A 143 4.99 6.43 15.53
C CYS A 143 4.91 7.24 16.83
N ILE A 144 4.98 6.56 17.96
CA ILE A 144 5.11 7.15 19.28
C ILE A 144 6.22 6.45 20.06
N GLU A 145 7.00 7.19 20.81
CA GLU A 145 8.06 6.64 21.66
C GLU A 145 7.47 5.90 22.87
N ARG A 146 8.14 4.85 23.33
CA ARG A 146 7.62 3.96 24.41
C ARG A 146 7.47 4.66 25.76
N ASP A 147 8.32 5.64 26.04
CA ASP A 147 8.34 6.44 27.28
C ASP A 147 7.36 7.61 27.26
N GLU A 148 6.74 7.89 26.10
CA GLU A 148 5.68 8.87 25.99
C GLU A 148 4.46 8.49 26.82
N THR A 149 3.69 9.50 27.24
CA THR A 149 2.53 9.29 28.09
C THR A 149 1.27 8.85 27.34
N LEU A 150 0.37 8.15 28.02
CA LEU A 150 -0.95 7.83 27.46
C LEU A 150 -1.73 9.09 27.06
N GLU A 151 -1.54 10.19 27.74
CA GLU A 151 -2.14 11.50 27.36
C GLU A 151 -1.65 11.94 25.99
N ASN A 152 -0.33 11.86 25.72
CA ASN A 152 0.26 12.25 24.44
C ASN A 152 -0.18 11.30 23.34
N MET A 153 -0.29 9.99 23.63
CA MET A 153 -0.86 9.03 22.69
C MET A 153 -2.32 9.37 22.33
N LEU A 154 -3.16 9.71 23.30
CA LEU A 154 -4.55 10.08 23.04
C LEU A 154 -4.65 11.35 22.19
N LYS A 155 -3.78 12.35 22.46
CA LYS A 155 -3.67 13.56 21.66
C LYS A 155 -3.23 13.23 20.23
N LEU A 156 -2.22 12.35 20.07
CA LEU A 156 -1.74 11.89 18.77
C LEU A 156 -2.86 11.21 17.97
N CYS A 157 -3.55 10.24 18.57
CA CYS A 157 -4.67 9.53 17.94
C CYS A 157 -5.83 10.48 17.58
N SER A 158 -6.15 11.44 18.45
CA SER A 158 -7.20 12.43 18.21
C SER A 158 -6.88 13.35 17.04
N ARG A 159 -5.61 13.75 16.88
CA ARG A 159 -5.18 14.66 15.81
C ARG A 159 -4.95 13.94 14.49
N SER A 160 -4.38 12.73 14.53
CA SER A 160 -4.09 11.95 13.33
C SER A 160 -5.30 11.14 12.83
N GLY A 161 -6.29 10.87 13.72
CA GLY A 161 -7.42 9.99 13.41
C GLY A 161 -7.06 8.50 13.38
N PHE A 162 -5.83 8.13 13.76
CA PHE A 162 -5.42 6.73 13.80
C PHE A 162 -5.85 6.03 15.09
N SER A 163 -6.31 4.79 14.94
CA SER A 163 -6.72 3.94 16.08
C SER A 163 -5.60 3.01 16.56
N ARG A 164 -4.52 2.88 15.78
CA ARG A 164 -3.39 2.00 16.05
C ARG A 164 -2.11 2.72 15.64
N VAL A 165 -1.15 2.77 16.57
CA VAL A 165 0.09 3.51 16.39
C VAL A 165 1.25 2.59 16.74
N PRO A 166 2.26 2.42 15.87
CA PRO A 166 3.50 1.73 16.21
C PRO A 166 4.21 2.44 17.35
N VAL A 167 4.73 1.65 18.29
CA VAL A 167 5.52 2.13 19.43
C VAL A 167 6.97 1.75 19.19
N ILE A 168 7.85 2.72 19.24
CA ILE A 168 9.27 2.61 18.98
C ILE A 168 10.09 2.97 20.20
N GLY A 169 11.33 2.51 20.24
CA GLY A 169 12.33 2.93 21.21
C GLY A 169 13.09 4.17 20.72
N ASP A 170 14.41 4.03 20.58
CA ASP A 170 15.29 5.14 20.21
C ASP A 170 15.17 5.55 18.73
N ASP A 171 14.78 4.61 17.86
CA ASP A 171 14.53 4.86 16.44
C ASP A 171 13.40 3.96 15.89
N VAL A 172 13.07 4.12 14.60
CA VAL A 172 12.00 3.39 13.94
C VAL A 172 12.30 1.89 13.83
N ASP A 173 13.58 1.51 13.78
CA ASP A 173 14.00 0.10 13.70
C ASP A 173 13.93 -0.59 15.08
N ASP A 174 13.91 0.17 16.19
CA ASP A 174 13.67 -0.34 17.55
C ASP A 174 12.17 -0.45 17.85
N LEU A 175 11.48 -1.34 17.12
CA LEU A 175 10.05 -1.56 17.30
C LEU A 175 9.74 -2.30 18.60
N VAL A 176 9.01 -1.65 19.51
CA VAL A 176 8.49 -2.25 20.74
C VAL A 176 7.18 -3.00 20.49
N GLY A 177 6.31 -2.45 19.63
CA GLY A 177 5.05 -3.08 19.26
C GLY A 177 4.00 -2.11 18.71
N VAL A 178 2.72 -2.40 18.95
CA VAL A 178 1.61 -1.54 18.49
C VAL A 178 0.69 -1.20 19.66
N ALA A 179 0.46 0.09 19.86
CA ALA A 179 -0.51 0.60 20.83
C ALA A 179 -1.87 0.86 20.17
N TYR A 180 -2.94 0.54 20.89
CA TYR A 180 -4.31 0.70 20.40
C TYR A 180 -5.02 1.81 21.18
N LEU A 181 -5.66 2.75 20.45
CA LEU A 181 -6.47 3.82 21.05
C LEU A 181 -7.49 3.28 22.07
N LYS A 182 -8.16 2.18 21.76
CA LYS A 182 -9.14 1.54 22.66
C LYS A 182 -8.56 1.10 23.99
N ASP A 183 -7.27 0.70 24.01
CA ASP A 183 -6.61 0.25 25.23
C ASP A 183 -6.16 1.46 26.07
N ALA A 184 -5.68 2.52 25.42
CA ALA A 184 -5.38 3.79 26.08
C ALA A 184 -6.64 4.39 26.71
N VAL A 185 -7.76 4.44 25.97
CA VAL A 185 -9.05 4.91 26.50
C VAL A 185 -9.51 4.03 27.67
N ARG A 186 -9.40 2.69 27.57
CA ARG A 186 -9.76 1.79 28.66
C ARG A 186 -8.92 2.01 29.92
N ALA A 187 -7.62 2.28 29.74
CA ALA A 187 -6.71 2.52 30.86
C ALA A 187 -7.00 3.85 31.58
N THR A 188 -7.47 4.87 30.86
CA THR A 188 -7.59 6.25 31.36
C THR A 188 -9.02 6.66 31.72
N ALA A 189 -10.06 6.03 31.14
CA ALA A 189 -11.47 6.45 31.25
C ALA A 189 -11.98 6.63 32.69
N PHE A 190 -11.51 5.81 33.63
CA PHE A 190 -11.92 5.87 35.04
C PHE A 190 -10.75 6.11 36.01
N ASN A 191 -9.54 6.39 35.46
CA ASN A 191 -8.33 6.61 36.24
C ASN A 191 -7.47 7.70 35.58
N HIS A 192 -7.73 8.95 35.95
CA HIS A 192 -6.98 10.08 35.44
C HIS A 192 -5.47 10.01 35.75
N ALA A 193 -5.08 9.36 36.84
CA ALA A 193 -3.68 9.15 37.16
C ALA A 193 -2.97 8.24 36.14
N ALA A 194 -3.72 7.46 35.35
CA ALA A 194 -3.13 6.66 34.25
C ALA A 194 -2.71 7.49 33.05
N MET A 195 -3.13 8.75 32.92
CA MET A 195 -2.73 9.64 31.82
C MET A 195 -1.20 9.86 31.74
N THR A 196 -0.52 9.83 32.89
CA THR A 196 0.94 9.99 33.00
C THR A 196 1.73 8.67 32.86
N ARG A 197 1.04 7.54 32.66
CA ARG A 197 1.71 6.25 32.43
C ARG A 197 2.30 6.21 31.04
N GLU A 198 3.41 5.50 30.91
CA GLU A 198 4.09 5.25 29.64
C GLU A 198 3.23 4.40 28.71
N VAL A 199 3.34 4.68 27.41
CA VAL A 199 2.64 3.97 26.35
C VAL A 199 3.04 2.50 26.32
N GLU A 200 4.29 2.17 26.66
CA GLU A 200 4.79 0.79 26.74
C GLU A 200 3.88 -0.12 27.58
N SER A 201 3.23 0.43 28.60
CA SER A 201 2.32 -0.35 29.48
C SER A 201 1.09 -0.95 28.81
N ILE A 202 0.75 -0.52 27.60
CA ILE A 202 -0.43 -0.98 26.84
C ILE A 202 -0.06 -1.56 25.46
N VAL A 203 1.22 -1.69 25.16
CA VAL A 203 1.72 -2.21 23.87
C VAL A 203 1.31 -3.67 23.71
N ARG A 204 1.02 -4.05 22.48
CA ARG A 204 0.77 -5.43 22.05
C ARG A 204 1.84 -5.87 21.05
N ASP A 205 2.10 -7.18 21.04
CA ASP A 205 3.02 -7.78 20.08
C ASP A 205 2.57 -7.47 18.65
N PRO A 206 3.48 -7.00 17.78
CA PRO A 206 3.17 -6.68 16.40
C PRO A 206 3.10 -7.95 15.55
N MET A 207 2.28 -7.94 14.50
CA MET A 207 2.38 -8.93 13.43
C MET A 207 3.47 -8.49 12.47
N LEU A 208 4.53 -9.29 12.33
CA LEU A 208 5.62 -9.04 11.39
C LEU A 208 5.36 -9.80 10.09
N VAL A 209 5.57 -9.14 8.96
CA VAL A 209 5.41 -9.73 7.62
C VAL A 209 6.55 -9.27 6.71
N PRO A 210 7.08 -10.13 5.83
CA PRO A 210 8.09 -9.70 4.87
C PRO A 210 7.47 -8.82 3.78
N GLU A 211 8.23 -7.89 3.23
CA GLU A 211 7.80 -6.98 2.17
C GLU A 211 7.45 -7.70 0.85
N SER A 212 8.03 -8.88 0.62
CA SER A 212 7.80 -9.72 -0.57
C SER A 212 6.54 -10.59 -0.47
N LYS A 213 5.77 -10.50 0.62
CA LYS A 213 4.56 -11.31 0.80
C LYS A 213 3.45 -10.82 -0.12
N PRO A 214 2.77 -11.74 -0.86
CA PRO A 214 1.56 -11.40 -1.63
C PRO A 214 0.44 -10.86 -0.73
N VAL A 215 -0.31 -9.89 -1.28
CA VAL A 215 -1.35 -9.17 -0.51
C VAL A 215 -2.53 -10.06 -0.14
N ASP A 216 -2.90 -11.03 -0.99
CA ASP A 216 -3.95 -12.01 -0.68
C ASP A 216 -3.58 -12.89 0.52
N ASP A 217 -2.35 -13.39 0.57
CA ASP A 217 -1.82 -14.16 1.69
C ASP A 217 -1.73 -13.32 2.97
N LEU A 218 -1.32 -12.05 2.84
CA LEU A 218 -1.33 -11.08 3.94
C LEU A 218 -2.75 -10.90 4.48
N PHE A 219 -3.70 -10.61 3.61
CA PHE A 219 -5.11 -10.39 3.97
C PHE A 219 -5.70 -11.60 4.70
N HIS A 220 -5.48 -12.80 4.18
CA HIS A 220 -5.90 -14.04 4.84
C HIS A 220 -5.23 -14.26 6.20
N GLN A 221 -3.95 -13.90 6.35
CA GLN A 221 -3.24 -13.99 7.62
C GLN A 221 -3.83 -13.01 8.64
N MET A 222 -4.07 -11.75 8.24
CA MET A 222 -4.68 -10.71 9.09
C MET A 222 -6.07 -11.12 9.56
N GLN A 223 -6.90 -11.69 8.68
CA GLN A 223 -8.21 -12.23 9.05
C GLN A 223 -8.13 -13.35 10.08
N ARG A 224 -7.25 -14.33 9.87
CA ARG A 224 -7.09 -15.48 10.80
C ARG A 224 -6.60 -15.06 12.18
N THR A 225 -5.67 -14.12 12.23
CA THR A 225 -5.09 -13.61 13.49
C THR A 225 -5.94 -12.51 14.13
N ARG A 226 -6.94 -12.00 13.41
CA ARG A 226 -7.76 -10.84 13.81
C ARG A 226 -6.91 -9.60 14.12
N GLN A 227 -5.83 -9.44 13.40
CA GLN A 227 -4.99 -8.26 13.44
C GLN A 227 -5.26 -7.38 12.24
N HIS A 228 -5.39 -6.08 12.46
CA HIS A 228 -5.72 -5.09 11.43
C HIS A 228 -4.51 -4.26 11.02
N VAL A 229 -3.37 -4.49 11.64
CA VAL A 229 -2.09 -3.83 11.35
C VAL A 229 -1.00 -4.88 11.35
N ALA A 230 -0.11 -4.82 10.37
CA ALA A 230 1.12 -5.57 10.33
C ALA A 230 2.29 -4.61 10.10
N ILE A 231 3.41 -4.90 10.71
CA ILE A 231 4.67 -4.22 10.47
C ILE A 231 5.42 -5.00 9.40
N VAL A 232 5.86 -4.29 8.38
CA VAL A 232 6.57 -4.86 7.23
C VAL A 232 8.06 -4.80 7.49
N VAL A 233 8.73 -5.93 7.30
CA VAL A 233 10.18 -6.06 7.52
C VAL A 233 10.91 -6.38 6.22
N ASP A 234 12.09 -5.81 6.07
CA ASP A 234 13.00 -6.08 4.96
C ASP A 234 13.78 -7.38 5.15
N GLU A 235 14.66 -7.75 4.19
CA GLU A 235 15.46 -8.98 4.22
C GLU A 235 16.53 -8.96 5.30
N TYR A 236 16.85 -7.80 5.87
CA TYR A 236 17.84 -7.61 6.91
C TYR A 236 17.24 -7.56 8.32
N GLY A 237 15.90 -7.58 8.40
CA GLY A 237 15.15 -7.49 9.65
C GLY A 237 14.88 -6.05 10.10
N GLY A 238 15.19 -5.04 9.29
CA GLY A 238 14.81 -3.65 9.51
C GLY A 238 13.34 -3.40 9.22
N ILE A 239 12.78 -2.31 9.75
CA ILE A 239 11.41 -1.92 9.47
C ILE A 239 11.33 -1.22 8.11
N ALA A 240 10.66 -1.85 7.15
CA ALA A 240 10.37 -1.27 5.84
C ALA A 240 9.15 -0.34 5.86
N GLY A 241 8.15 -0.68 6.68
CA GLY A 241 6.92 0.08 6.76
C GLY A 241 5.84 -0.59 7.61
N MET A 242 4.61 -0.16 7.42
CA MET A 242 3.42 -0.78 8.01
C MET A 242 2.31 -0.93 6.97
N VAL A 243 1.44 -1.89 7.17
CA VAL A 243 0.28 -2.13 6.31
C VAL A 243 -0.94 -2.42 7.17
N THR A 244 -2.09 -1.94 6.73
CA THR A 244 -3.37 -2.19 7.40
C THR A 244 -4.25 -3.12 6.55
N ILE A 245 -5.24 -3.77 7.17
CA ILE A 245 -6.21 -4.58 6.43
C ILE A 245 -7.04 -3.70 5.48
N GLU A 246 -7.22 -2.45 5.85
CA GLU A 246 -7.89 -1.44 5.06
C GLU A 246 -7.13 -1.14 3.75
N ASP A 247 -5.77 -1.12 3.76
CA ASP A 247 -4.96 -0.95 2.55
C ASP A 247 -5.12 -2.13 1.59
N ALA A 248 -5.22 -3.36 2.13
CA ALA A 248 -5.47 -4.55 1.30
C ALA A 248 -6.88 -4.55 0.69
N ILE A 249 -7.90 -4.06 1.42
CA ILE A 249 -9.27 -3.94 0.91
C ILE A 249 -9.34 -2.87 -0.20
N GLU A 250 -8.59 -1.79 -0.08
CA GLU A 250 -8.51 -0.73 -1.07
C GLU A 250 -8.03 -1.22 -2.43
N GLN A 251 -7.12 -2.21 -2.44
CA GLN A 251 -6.70 -2.84 -3.69
C GLN A 251 -7.83 -3.58 -4.42
N ILE A 252 -8.88 -3.99 -3.70
CA ILE A 252 -10.05 -4.65 -4.28
C ILE A 252 -11.11 -3.64 -4.72
N VAL A 253 -11.43 -2.71 -3.81
CA VAL A 253 -12.57 -1.78 -3.97
C VAL A 253 -12.18 -0.57 -4.82
N GLY A 254 -10.89 -0.26 -4.93
CA GLY A 254 -10.39 1.00 -5.49
C GLY A 254 -10.37 2.13 -4.45
N GLU A 255 -9.89 3.28 -4.86
CA GLU A 255 -9.94 4.48 -4.02
C GLU A 255 -11.40 4.84 -3.73
N LEU A 256 -11.80 4.71 -2.46
CA LEU A 256 -13.07 5.26 -2.00
C LEU A 256 -12.89 6.78 -1.93
N GLU A 257 -13.36 7.49 -2.95
CA GLU A 257 -13.43 8.94 -2.92
C GLU A 257 -14.24 9.37 -1.69
N ASP A 258 -13.57 10.03 -0.74
CA ASP A 258 -14.26 10.69 0.38
C ASP A 258 -14.97 11.93 -0.19
N GLU A 259 -16.20 12.21 0.25
CA GLU A 259 -16.97 13.40 -0.18
C GLU A 259 -16.18 14.71 0.02
N HIS A 260 -15.12 14.67 0.83
CA HIS A 260 -14.21 15.79 1.12
C HIS A 260 -13.01 15.90 0.17
N ASP A 261 -12.75 14.91 -0.70
CA ASP A 261 -11.59 14.92 -1.62
C ASP A 261 -11.71 15.94 -2.78
N ARG A 262 -12.85 16.60 -2.93
CA ARG A 262 -13.07 17.63 -3.95
C ARG A 262 -12.21 18.88 -3.81
N THR A 263 -11.45 19.01 -2.72
CA THR A 263 -10.57 20.17 -2.45
C THR A 263 -9.12 19.97 -2.89
N GLN A 264 -8.76 18.85 -3.52
CA GLN A 264 -7.37 18.53 -3.84
C GLN A 264 -6.72 19.40 -4.94
N HIS A 265 -7.47 20.30 -5.58
CA HIS A 265 -6.97 21.16 -6.66
C HIS A 265 -7.30 22.64 -6.46
N ALA A 266 -7.55 23.07 -5.22
CA ALA A 266 -7.75 24.48 -4.95
C ALA A 266 -6.39 25.22 -5.01
N ASP A 267 -6.38 26.38 -5.68
CA ASP A 267 -5.26 27.30 -5.64
C ASP A 267 -5.12 27.91 -4.22
N PRO A 268 -3.93 28.48 -3.87
CA PRO A 268 -3.75 29.20 -2.63
C PRO A 268 -4.82 30.29 -2.44
N GLU A 269 -5.55 30.23 -1.32
CA GLU A 269 -6.65 31.18 -1.01
C GLU A 269 -6.28 32.07 0.16
N ARG A 270 -6.50 33.38 0.01
CA ARG A 270 -6.31 34.33 1.10
C ARG A 270 -7.48 34.31 2.06
N ILE A 271 -7.27 33.83 3.29
CA ILE A 271 -8.30 33.69 4.33
C ILE A 271 -8.29 34.80 5.38
N GLY A 272 -7.29 35.72 5.32
CA GLY A 272 -7.18 36.81 6.27
C GLY A 272 -6.13 37.83 5.87
N ASP A 273 -5.83 38.79 6.78
CA ASP A 273 -4.76 39.72 6.55
C ASP A 273 -3.42 38.98 6.66
N LYS A 274 -2.69 38.91 5.51
CA LYS A 274 -1.44 38.15 5.37
C LYS A 274 -1.54 36.67 5.81
N LYS A 275 -2.76 36.07 5.77
CA LYS A 275 -3.01 34.69 6.12
C LYS A 275 -3.58 33.96 4.92
N TRP A 276 -2.93 32.85 4.54
CA TRP A 276 -3.25 32.07 3.36
C TRP A 276 -3.50 30.61 3.71
N SER A 277 -4.52 30.04 3.07
CA SER A 277 -4.78 28.60 3.04
C SER A 277 -4.18 28.04 1.76
N MET A 278 -3.26 27.12 1.89
CA MET A 278 -2.52 26.55 0.77
C MET A 278 -2.69 25.03 0.71
N PRO A 279 -2.97 24.46 -0.46
CA PRO A 279 -2.83 23.03 -0.66
C PRO A 279 -1.42 22.56 -0.26
N ALA A 280 -1.31 21.39 0.34
CA ALA A 280 -0.02 20.84 0.79
C ALA A 280 1.00 20.66 -0.36
N ARG A 281 0.52 20.47 -1.61
CA ARG A 281 1.32 20.32 -2.82
C ARG A 281 1.71 21.63 -3.50
N THR A 282 1.31 22.78 -2.95
CA THR A 282 1.70 24.10 -3.49
C THR A 282 3.22 24.18 -3.61
N PRO A 283 3.76 24.57 -4.78
CA PRO A 283 5.20 24.77 -4.96
C PRO A 283 5.75 25.83 -4.00
N ILE A 284 7.01 25.68 -3.56
CA ILE A 284 7.66 26.67 -2.72
C ILE A 284 7.77 28.02 -3.43
N ALA A 285 7.98 28.04 -4.74
CA ALA A 285 8.03 29.27 -5.53
C ALA A 285 6.75 30.12 -5.42
N ASP A 286 5.58 29.50 -5.34
CA ASP A 286 4.32 30.22 -5.12
C ASP A 286 4.25 30.82 -3.70
N LEU A 287 4.80 30.12 -2.70
CA LEU A 287 4.91 30.61 -1.34
C LEU A 287 5.85 31.82 -1.26
N GLU A 288 6.99 31.76 -1.96
CA GLU A 288 7.97 32.85 -2.06
C GLU A 288 7.36 34.09 -2.73
N GLU A 289 6.61 33.89 -3.84
CA GLU A 289 5.95 35.00 -4.54
C GLU A 289 4.87 35.63 -3.68
N ILE A 290 4.05 34.88 -2.97
CA ILE A 290 2.94 35.36 -2.16
C ILE A 290 3.44 36.17 -0.95
N PHE A 291 4.53 35.75 -0.31
CA PHE A 291 5.05 36.38 0.91
C PHE A 291 6.28 37.25 0.68
N GLU A 292 6.74 37.36 -0.57
CA GLU A 292 7.92 38.15 -0.97
C GLU A 292 9.18 37.75 -0.14
N ILE A 293 9.40 36.45 0.04
CA ILE A 293 10.53 35.90 0.79
C ILE A 293 11.35 34.98 -0.12
N ASP A 294 12.58 34.69 0.28
CA ASP A 294 13.48 33.74 -0.35
C ASP A 294 13.71 32.56 0.59
N ILE A 295 13.40 31.34 0.12
CA ILE A 295 13.56 30.08 0.86
C ILE A 295 14.66 29.27 0.17
N ASP A 296 15.89 29.48 0.64
CA ASP A 296 17.09 28.79 0.13
C ASP A 296 17.13 27.33 0.64
N GLU A 297 16.30 26.46 0.04
CA GLU A 297 16.14 25.05 0.40
C GLU A 297 16.04 24.18 -0.87
N ASP A 298 17.20 23.70 -1.35
CA ASP A 298 17.34 22.97 -2.62
C ASP A 298 16.69 21.56 -2.65
N ASP A 299 16.34 20.98 -1.50
CA ASP A 299 15.91 19.60 -1.33
C ASP A 299 14.39 19.45 -1.07
N VAL A 300 13.63 20.52 -1.18
CA VAL A 300 12.17 20.52 -1.01
C VAL A 300 11.48 21.35 -2.10
N ASP A 301 10.45 20.79 -2.71
CA ASP A 301 9.72 21.43 -3.82
C ASP A 301 8.35 21.98 -3.39
N THR A 302 7.82 21.54 -2.24
CA THR A 302 6.44 21.83 -1.83
C THR A 302 6.35 22.36 -0.40
N VAL A 303 5.25 23.08 -0.13
CA VAL A 303 4.93 23.60 1.23
C VAL A 303 4.85 22.45 2.25
N TYR A 304 4.33 21.27 1.85
CA TYR A 304 4.33 20.07 2.69
C TYR A 304 5.76 19.56 2.97
N GLY A 305 6.59 19.48 1.93
CA GLY A 305 7.99 19.08 2.07
C GLY A 305 8.75 19.97 3.03
N LEU A 306 8.57 21.30 2.89
CA LEU A 306 9.16 22.28 3.78
C LEU A 306 8.71 22.09 5.24
N LEU A 307 7.40 21.94 5.47
CA LEU A 307 6.88 21.69 6.81
C LEU A 307 7.43 20.39 7.41
N THR A 308 7.51 19.32 6.61
CA THR A 308 8.07 18.02 7.01
C THR A 308 9.54 18.14 7.41
N LYS A 309 10.34 18.84 6.59
CA LYS A 309 11.76 19.10 6.86
C LYS A 309 11.96 19.87 8.16
N LEU A 310 11.19 20.94 8.38
CA LEU A 310 11.26 21.75 9.58
C LEU A 310 10.87 20.99 10.85
N LEU A 311 9.93 20.05 10.76
CA LEU A 311 9.49 19.24 11.88
C LEU A 311 10.39 18.01 12.13
N GLY A 312 11.18 17.59 11.13
CA GLY A 312 11.96 16.34 11.18
C GLY A 312 11.09 15.08 11.25
N ARG A 313 9.79 15.19 11.01
CA ARG A 313 8.81 14.09 11.05
C ARG A 313 7.59 14.41 10.20
N VAL A 314 6.81 13.37 9.89
CA VAL A 314 5.54 13.52 9.15
C VAL A 314 4.58 14.46 9.91
N PRO A 315 4.11 15.55 9.28
CA PRO A 315 3.16 16.46 9.90
C PRO A 315 1.77 15.82 10.02
N ILE A 316 1.08 16.09 11.11
CA ILE A 316 -0.34 15.76 11.34
C ILE A 316 -1.12 17.06 11.55
N VAL A 317 -2.44 17.00 11.46
CA VAL A 317 -3.31 18.16 11.73
C VAL A 317 -2.93 18.82 13.06
N GLY A 318 -2.73 20.14 13.03
CA GLY A 318 -2.25 20.95 14.15
C GLY A 318 -0.72 20.95 14.34
N SER A 319 0.06 20.27 13.50
CA SER A 319 1.52 20.47 13.47
C SER A 319 1.85 21.85 12.94
N SER A 320 2.79 22.54 13.57
CA SER A 320 3.23 23.87 13.13
C SER A 320 4.73 24.03 13.24
N ALA A 321 5.31 24.76 12.31
CA ALA A 321 6.71 25.18 12.33
C ALA A 321 6.82 26.65 11.90
N VAL A 322 7.94 27.26 12.25
CA VAL A 322 8.24 28.66 11.89
C VAL A 322 9.54 28.70 11.08
N THR A 323 9.48 29.36 9.93
CA THR A 323 10.66 29.61 9.09
C THR A 323 10.54 30.96 8.42
N ARG A 324 11.67 31.70 8.28
CA ARG A 324 11.74 33.00 7.60
C ARG A 324 10.65 34.01 8.06
N GLY A 325 10.24 33.94 9.33
CA GLY A 325 9.19 34.81 9.88
C GLY A 325 7.77 34.41 9.51
N LEU A 326 7.57 33.25 8.90
CA LEU A 326 6.27 32.64 8.62
C LEU A 326 6.01 31.48 9.55
N ARG A 327 4.78 31.38 10.05
CA ARG A 327 4.24 30.20 10.73
C ARG A 327 3.41 29.39 9.75
N MET A 328 3.77 28.14 9.58
CA MET A 328 3.07 27.16 8.78
C MET A 328 2.35 26.18 9.71
N THR A 329 1.05 26.00 9.52
CA THR A 329 0.23 25.12 10.37
C THR A 329 -0.60 24.19 9.51
N ALA A 330 -0.47 22.86 9.70
CA ALA A 330 -1.32 21.87 9.08
C ALA A 330 -2.72 21.94 9.69
N VAL A 331 -3.74 22.20 8.87
CA VAL A 331 -5.12 22.42 9.37
C VAL A 331 -6.08 21.33 8.96
N ASP A 332 -5.82 20.63 7.85
CA ASP A 332 -6.68 19.60 7.32
C ASP A 332 -5.87 18.43 6.76
N SER A 333 -6.52 17.27 6.66
CA SER A 333 -5.95 16.04 6.09
C SER A 333 -6.97 15.33 5.22
N ALA A 334 -6.51 14.74 4.13
CA ALA A 334 -7.34 14.04 3.17
C ALA A 334 -6.88 12.58 2.97
N GLY A 335 -7.80 11.81 2.40
CA GLY A 335 -7.59 10.41 2.10
C GLY A 335 -7.49 9.51 3.35
N ARG A 336 -7.47 8.22 3.12
CA ARG A 336 -7.44 7.19 4.17
C ARG A 336 -6.16 7.26 5.03
N ARG A 337 -5.04 7.60 4.41
CA ARG A 337 -3.73 7.74 5.09
C ARG A 337 -3.61 9.02 5.90
N LYS A 338 -4.68 9.86 5.94
CA LYS A 338 -4.72 11.13 6.68
C LYS A 338 -3.52 12.03 6.41
N LYS A 339 -3.04 12.05 5.16
CA LYS A 339 -1.98 12.98 4.75
C LYS A 339 -2.50 14.41 4.83
N VAL A 340 -1.67 15.32 5.33
CA VAL A 340 -2.02 16.74 5.37
C VAL A 340 -2.34 17.22 3.96
N SER A 341 -3.52 17.79 3.79
CA SER A 341 -4.03 18.30 2.51
C SER A 341 -3.95 19.82 2.43
N THR A 342 -4.06 20.51 3.57
CA THR A 342 -4.12 21.97 3.65
C THR A 342 -3.20 22.49 4.75
N ILE A 343 -2.41 23.50 4.41
CA ILE A 343 -1.49 24.19 5.31
C ILE A 343 -1.87 25.67 5.32
N VAL A 344 -2.07 26.23 6.51
CA VAL A 344 -2.25 27.66 6.69
C VAL A 344 -0.90 28.30 6.96
N VAL A 345 -0.59 29.34 6.20
CA VAL A 345 0.64 30.12 6.33
C VAL A 345 0.28 31.56 6.71
N GLU A 346 0.92 32.05 7.74
CA GLU A 346 0.74 33.41 8.27
C GLU A 346 2.05 33.92 8.83
N PRO A 347 2.28 35.27 8.91
CA PRO A 347 3.43 35.84 9.59
C PRO A 347 3.49 35.33 11.03
N ALA A 348 4.66 34.88 11.45
CA ALA A 348 4.88 34.51 12.84
C ALA A 348 4.84 35.82 13.68
N HIS A 349 3.77 36.00 14.47
CA HIS A 349 3.82 36.99 15.52
C HIS A 349 4.93 36.59 16.49
N VAL A 350 5.97 37.39 16.57
CA VAL A 350 6.94 37.34 17.65
C VAL A 350 6.19 37.82 18.88
N GLU A 351 5.60 36.93 19.67
CA GLU A 351 5.16 37.27 21.02
C GLU A 351 6.40 37.58 21.81
N GLY A 352 6.58 38.89 22.13
CA GLY A 352 7.57 39.31 23.11
C GLY A 352 8.68 40.25 22.61
N VAL A 353 8.34 41.38 21.99
CA VAL A 353 9.01 42.62 22.30
C VAL A 353 7.92 43.54 22.84
N ASP A 354 7.87 43.60 24.15
CA ASP A 354 6.96 44.45 24.92
C ASP A 354 7.26 45.89 24.52
N GLU A 355 6.30 46.57 23.85
CA GLU A 355 6.37 48.02 23.57
C GLU A 355 6.45 48.88 24.87
N THR A 356 6.61 48.22 26.04
CA THR A 356 6.79 48.84 27.34
C THR A 356 8.22 49.33 27.61
N GLU A 357 9.24 48.84 26.89
CA GLU A 357 10.61 49.35 27.13
C GLU A 357 10.90 50.67 26.42
N THR A 358 10.27 50.99 25.28
CA THR A 358 10.45 52.27 24.59
C THR A 358 9.73 53.46 25.30
N ARG A 359 8.76 53.17 26.17
CA ARG A 359 8.02 54.20 26.92
C ARG A 359 8.70 54.57 28.24
N ASN A 360 9.58 53.74 28.76
CA ASN A 360 10.36 54.00 29.96
C ASN A 360 11.64 54.79 29.71
N GLU A 361 12.19 54.78 28.49
CA GLU A 361 13.36 55.59 28.14
C GLU A 361 12.97 57.06 27.85
N GLU A 362 11.79 57.34 27.27
CA GLU A 362 11.30 58.71 27.09
C GLU A 362 10.91 59.36 28.39
N HIS A 363 10.50 58.65 29.43
CA HIS A 363 10.20 59.23 30.76
C HIS A 363 11.41 59.34 31.68
N ALA A 364 12.53 58.66 31.40
CA ALA A 364 13.75 58.75 32.13
C ALA A 364 14.54 60.09 31.76
N ASP A 365 14.51 60.42 30.47
CA ASP A 365 15.15 61.64 29.97
C ASP A 365 14.43 62.92 30.41
N ASP A 366 13.12 62.95 30.61
CA ASP A 366 12.33 64.02 31.11
C ASP A 366 12.48 64.27 32.65
N ALA A 367 12.78 63.21 33.40
CA ALA A 367 13.01 63.26 34.84
C ALA A 367 14.41 63.81 35.19
N GLU A 368 15.41 63.55 34.35
CA GLU A 368 16.78 64.06 34.57
C GLU A 368 16.91 65.58 34.23
N LYS A 369 16.12 66.03 33.24
CA LYS A 369 16.05 67.51 32.94
C LYS A 369 15.27 68.33 33.97
N ALA A 370 14.36 67.72 34.73
CA ALA A 370 13.62 68.37 35.81
C ALA A 370 14.42 68.51 37.11
N SER A 371 15.42 67.66 37.35
CA SER A 371 16.23 67.67 38.57
C SER A 371 17.41 68.64 38.53
N ASP A 372 17.86 69.01 37.33
CA ASP A 372 19.00 70.01 37.19
C ASP A 372 18.55 71.44 37.26
N ASN A 373 17.24 71.76 37.10
CA ASN A 373 16.71 73.07 37.18
C ASN A 373 16.36 73.54 38.61
N ASP A 374 16.39 72.69 39.63
CA ASP A 374 16.06 72.96 41.01
C ASP A 374 17.32 73.21 41.91
N LYS A 375 18.53 73.03 41.35
CA LYS A 375 19.78 73.26 42.04
C LYS A 375 20.33 74.68 41.85
N ASP A 376 19.88 75.40 40.82
CA ASP A 376 20.39 76.79 40.53
C ASP A 376 19.57 77.91 41.19
N SER A 377 18.54 77.59 41.98
CA SER A 377 17.67 78.58 42.63
C SER A 377 17.89 78.76 44.14
N LYS A 378 18.90 78.06 44.75
CA LYS A 378 19.18 78.16 46.22
C LYS A 378 20.45 78.93 46.64
N ASP A 379 21.24 79.48 45.71
CA ASP A 379 22.47 80.20 46.03
C ASP A 379 22.38 81.68 45.77
N LYS A 380 21.23 82.35 45.94
CA LYS A 380 21.11 83.83 46.00
C LYS A 380 20.12 84.22 47.07
N HIS A 381 20.49 84.08 48.34
CA HIS A 381 20.13 84.95 49.51
C HIS A 381 20.83 84.33 50.72
N ASP A 382 22.03 84.89 50.96
CA ASP A 382 22.56 85.51 52.16
C ASP A 382 23.95 86.02 51.87
#